data_29614961a8e5eb3d8add5013bade0a0f
#
_entry.id   29614961a8e5eb3d8add5013bade0a0f
#
_cell.length_a   1.000
_cell.length_b   1.000
_cell.length_c   1.000
_cell.angle_alpha   90.00
_cell.angle_beta   90.00
_cell.angle_gamma   90.00
#
_symmetry.space_group_name_H-M   'P 1'
#
loop_
_entity.id
_entity.type
_entity.pdbx_description
1 polymer ?
#
loop_
_entity_poly.entity_id
_entity_poly.type
_entity_poly.pdbx_seq_one_letter_code
_entity_poly.pdbx_strand_id
1 'polypeptide(L)'
;MKKIYRKLKNNSNIFNSSSAIIFGAIFAFSICLLVLGSLFSFSSKSYQFGWSYPILLFNLVPILALGIYLGIRIWYGLFANKRNQSAPLLHRRFVTIFSLSALTPAVIVGAFSTSLISQNITDLLGSNVRVNMESAREILDGYVKQELTNLAQDASIVKKELSLERQNIKSRISFTANLQIISRVRDLDAIYIMNSKGYVLSRVESPISPSFEIPLKPVFDSLNPKDIAFIQRDDFDYLIAVTQIDDYDDLYLFIGRVIRSNNRVLSSLSGVARASQAIDSFNDDQKYMNKVFFLTFLEAAILILFTSIWLGLSLANRIINPLGTLIDASEKVRMGDMTARVDVDGNWGEISDLGSAFNKMTYQLSAQRDELVREHDLSEQRRQFSEAVLSGVRAGVIGLNQAGKITIMNQSAKRLLSSKD
;
A
#
# COMPACT_ATOMS: atom_id res chain seq x y z
N MET A 1 -4.29 -41.61 23.84
CA MET A 1 -4.22 -40.17 24.12
C MET A 1 -2.97 -39.72 24.87
N LYS A 2 -2.53 -40.33 25.98
CA LYS A 2 -1.30 -39.95 26.72
C LYS A 2 0.01 -40.03 25.89
N LYS A 3 0.18 -40.96 24.97
CA LYS A 3 1.37 -41.11 24.12
C LYS A 3 1.47 -39.99 23.05
N ILE A 4 0.33 -39.54 22.50
CA ILE A 4 0.25 -38.46 21.55
C ILE A 4 0.54 -37.13 22.27
N TYR A 5 0.06 -36.95 23.49
CA TYR A 5 0.29 -35.77 24.32
C TYR A 5 1.78 -35.60 24.71
N ARG A 6 2.49 -36.71 25.02
CA ARG A 6 3.91 -36.71 25.33
C ARG A 6 4.79 -36.40 24.11
N LYS A 7 4.35 -36.85 22.92
CA LYS A 7 5.04 -36.58 21.65
C LYS A 7 4.85 -35.10 21.21
N LEU A 8 3.69 -34.50 21.52
CA LEU A 8 3.39 -33.08 21.28
C LEU A 8 4.12 -32.14 22.26
N LYS A 9 4.33 -32.56 23.53
CA LYS A 9 5.07 -31.78 24.51
C LYS A 9 6.57 -31.71 24.21
N ASN A 10 7.16 -32.79 23.69
CA ASN A 10 8.57 -32.80 23.26
C ASN A 10 8.80 -32.03 21.94
N ASN A 11 7.74 -31.80 21.17
CA ASN A 11 7.77 -31.02 19.92
C ASN A 11 7.59 -29.51 20.13
N SER A 12 7.30 -29.05 21.35
CA SER A 12 7.03 -27.61 21.57
C SER A 12 8.23 -26.71 21.26
N ASN A 13 9.45 -27.17 21.54
CA ASN A 13 10.69 -26.44 21.24
C ASN A 13 11.06 -26.54 19.75
N ILE A 14 10.82 -27.70 19.11
CA ILE A 14 11.02 -27.86 17.66
C ILE A 14 9.94 -27.10 16.90
N PHE A 15 8.70 -27.05 17.40
CA PHE A 15 7.60 -26.29 16.82
C PHE A 15 7.84 -24.78 16.88
N ASN A 16 8.49 -24.26 17.91
CA ASN A 16 8.81 -22.84 18.02
C ASN A 16 9.91 -22.41 17.02
N SER A 17 10.96 -23.21 16.85
CA SER A 17 12.01 -22.92 15.88
C SER A 17 11.54 -23.11 14.44
N SER A 18 10.88 -24.23 14.12
CA SER A 18 10.34 -24.50 12.78
C SER A 18 9.23 -23.51 12.37
N SER A 19 8.41 -23.08 13.32
CA SER A 19 7.35 -22.12 13.07
C SER A 19 7.87 -20.70 12.75
N ALA A 20 8.96 -20.31 13.39
CA ALA A 20 9.63 -19.03 13.08
C ALA A 20 10.27 -19.04 11.69
N ILE A 21 10.86 -20.17 11.31
CA ILE A 21 11.45 -20.35 9.98
C ILE A 21 10.38 -20.29 8.89
N ILE A 22 9.25 -20.98 9.08
CA ILE A 22 8.14 -20.99 8.12
C ILE A 22 7.55 -19.57 7.98
N PHE A 23 7.28 -18.88 9.09
CA PHE A 23 6.80 -17.49 9.06
C PHE A 23 7.78 -16.59 8.33
N GLY A 24 9.07 -16.67 8.68
CA GLY A 24 10.13 -15.87 8.06
C GLY A 24 10.28 -16.13 6.57
N ALA A 25 10.16 -17.38 6.12
CA ALA A 25 10.24 -17.74 4.70
C ALA A 25 9.05 -17.19 3.89
N ILE A 26 7.82 -17.36 4.38
CA ILE A 26 6.62 -16.82 3.71
C ILE A 26 6.64 -15.30 3.71
N PHE A 27 7.07 -14.68 4.80
CA PHE A 27 7.21 -13.23 4.93
C PHE A 27 8.25 -12.65 3.96
N ALA A 28 9.45 -13.27 3.90
CA ALA A 28 10.50 -12.86 2.96
C ALA A 28 10.05 -13.03 1.51
N PHE A 29 9.36 -14.10 1.18
CA PHE A 29 8.79 -14.34 -0.14
C PHE A 29 7.76 -13.26 -0.50
N SER A 30 6.86 -12.91 0.43
CA SER A 30 5.86 -11.85 0.23
C SER A 30 6.50 -10.47 0.05
N ILE A 31 7.54 -10.12 0.82
CA ILE A 31 8.30 -8.89 0.61
C ILE A 31 8.97 -8.88 -0.77
N CYS A 32 9.55 -10.00 -1.19
CA CYS A 32 10.18 -10.10 -2.50
C CYS A 32 9.17 -9.83 -3.62
N LEU A 33 7.97 -10.40 -3.55
CA LEU A 33 6.89 -10.17 -4.51
C LEU A 33 6.41 -8.71 -4.50
N LEU A 34 6.29 -8.10 -3.31
CA LEU A 34 5.90 -6.70 -3.16
C LEU A 34 6.93 -5.75 -3.79
N VAL A 35 8.21 -5.97 -3.53
CA VAL A 35 9.31 -5.20 -4.13
C VAL A 35 9.34 -5.41 -5.64
N LEU A 36 9.19 -6.64 -6.11
CA LEU A 36 9.17 -6.96 -7.53
C LEU A 36 8.00 -6.28 -8.24
N GLY A 37 6.80 -6.35 -7.67
CA GLY A 37 5.60 -5.67 -8.18
C GLY A 37 5.78 -4.16 -8.27
N SER A 38 6.36 -3.54 -7.24
CA SER A 38 6.64 -2.11 -7.21
C SER A 38 7.72 -1.71 -8.23
N LEU A 39 8.82 -2.47 -8.38
CA LEU A 39 9.88 -2.22 -9.36
C LEU A 39 9.37 -2.30 -10.80
N PHE A 40 8.51 -3.28 -11.11
CA PHE A 40 7.88 -3.38 -12.44
C PHE A 40 6.97 -2.18 -12.73
N SER A 41 6.37 -1.56 -11.73
CA SER A 41 5.59 -0.33 -11.90
C SER A 41 6.43 0.87 -12.34
N PHE A 42 7.69 0.96 -11.89
CA PHE A 42 8.61 2.06 -12.23
C PHE A 42 9.41 1.83 -13.51
N SER A 43 9.63 0.58 -13.90
CA SER A 43 10.56 0.23 -15.00
C SER A 43 9.92 0.22 -16.38
N SER A 44 8.60 0.24 -16.51
CA SER A 44 7.92 0.02 -17.79
C SER A 44 7.73 1.32 -18.56
N LYS A 45 8.59 1.58 -19.54
CA LYS A 45 8.33 2.53 -20.65
C LYS A 45 7.18 2.06 -21.57
N SER A 46 6.65 0.89 -21.35
CA SER A 46 5.63 0.26 -22.17
C SER A 46 4.50 -0.25 -21.28
N TYR A 47 3.53 0.60 -21.04
CA TYR A 47 2.31 0.33 -20.25
C TYR A 47 1.45 -0.82 -20.82
N GLN A 48 1.84 -1.45 -21.92
CA GLN A 48 1.11 -2.57 -22.53
C GLN A 48 1.18 -3.90 -21.78
N PHE A 49 2.10 -4.06 -20.82
CA PHE A 49 2.18 -5.25 -19.97
C PHE A 49 2.16 -4.88 -18.50
N GLY A 50 0.97 -4.62 -17.99
CA GLY A 50 0.72 -4.32 -16.58
C GLY A 50 0.95 -5.50 -15.63
N TRP A 51 2.17 -6.09 -15.63
CA TRP A 51 2.53 -7.22 -14.76
C TRP A 51 2.59 -6.84 -13.26
N SER A 52 2.74 -5.56 -12.95
CA SER A 52 2.77 -5.09 -11.56
C SER A 52 1.50 -5.44 -10.79
N TYR A 53 0.33 -5.15 -11.37
CA TYR A 53 -0.95 -5.43 -10.73
C TYR A 53 -1.23 -6.95 -10.52
N PRO A 54 -1.03 -7.84 -11.50
CA PRO A 54 -1.10 -9.28 -11.29
C PRO A 54 -0.12 -9.84 -10.25
N ILE A 55 1.12 -9.33 -10.20
CA ILE A 55 2.11 -9.75 -9.22
C ILE A 55 1.66 -9.39 -7.80
N LEU A 56 1.16 -8.17 -7.59
CA LEU A 56 0.61 -7.75 -6.30
C LEU A 56 -0.63 -8.56 -5.92
N LEU A 57 -1.55 -8.80 -6.85
CA LEU A 57 -2.69 -9.69 -6.58
C LEU A 57 -2.25 -11.11 -6.19
N PHE A 58 -1.22 -11.64 -6.83
CA PHE A 58 -0.66 -12.94 -6.46
C PHE A 58 -0.04 -12.93 -5.07
N ASN A 59 0.54 -11.80 -4.63
CA ASN A 59 1.09 -11.62 -3.30
C ASN A 59 0.03 -11.67 -2.18
N LEU A 60 -1.24 -11.48 -2.48
CA LEU A 60 -2.31 -11.69 -1.50
C LEU A 60 -2.38 -13.15 -1.00
N VAL A 61 -1.95 -14.13 -1.81
CA VAL A 61 -1.98 -15.54 -1.42
C VAL A 61 -1.04 -15.83 -0.24
N PRO A 62 0.27 -15.52 -0.28
CA PRO A 62 1.14 -15.70 0.88
C PRO A 62 0.73 -14.80 2.06
N ILE A 63 0.20 -13.60 1.83
CA ILE A 63 -0.33 -12.74 2.90
C ILE A 63 -1.51 -13.41 3.61
N LEU A 64 -2.46 -13.98 2.87
CA LEU A 64 -3.56 -14.76 3.45
C LEU A 64 -3.06 -15.98 4.22
N ALA A 65 -2.06 -16.69 3.69
CA ALA A 65 -1.44 -17.82 4.39
C ALA A 65 -0.82 -17.38 5.72
N LEU A 66 -0.13 -16.23 5.77
CA LEU A 66 0.38 -15.62 7.01
C LEU A 66 -0.75 -15.27 7.97
N GLY A 67 -1.85 -14.71 7.48
CA GLY A 67 -3.03 -14.36 8.29
C GLY A 67 -3.68 -15.60 8.92
N ILE A 68 -3.87 -16.65 8.15
CA ILE A 68 -4.41 -17.94 8.64
C ILE A 68 -3.46 -18.55 9.67
N TYR A 69 -2.15 -18.56 9.38
CA TYR A 69 -1.15 -19.05 10.32
C TYR A 69 -1.18 -18.31 11.65
N LEU A 70 -1.22 -16.98 11.63
CA LEU A 70 -1.33 -16.15 12.84
C LEU A 70 -2.66 -16.37 13.56
N GLY A 71 -3.76 -16.45 12.83
CA GLY A 71 -5.09 -16.72 13.37
C GLY A 71 -5.14 -18.05 14.13
N ILE A 72 -4.59 -19.11 13.55
CA ILE A 72 -4.46 -20.42 14.19
C ILE A 72 -3.59 -20.30 15.47
N ARG A 73 -2.47 -19.61 15.39
CA ARG A 73 -1.55 -19.44 16.53
C ARG A 73 -2.19 -18.65 17.68
N ILE A 74 -2.93 -17.59 17.36
CA ILE A 74 -3.69 -16.82 18.35
C ILE A 74 -4.79 -17.69 18.96
N TRP A 75 -5.53 -18.44 18.15
CA TRP A 75 -6.58 -19.34 18.62
C TRP A 75 -6.04 -20.38 19.60
N TYR A 76 -4.94 -21.07 19.25
CA TYR A 76 -4.31 -22.01 20.15
C TYR A 76 -3.77 -21.35 21.42
N GLY A 77 -3.17 -20.17 21.32
CA GLY A 77 -2.69 -19.42 22.49
C GLY A 77 -3.80 -19.00 23.45
N LEU A 78 -4.95 -18.58 22.92
CA LEU A 78 -6.07 -18.08 23.73
C LEU A 78 -6.98 -19.20 24.28
N PHE A 79 -7.19 -20.29 23.53
CA PHE A 79 -8.21 -21.29 23.86
C PHE A 79 -7.66 -22.65 24.30
N ALA A 80 -6.54 -23.11 23.73
CA ALA A 80 -6.02 -24.45 24.04
C ALA A 80 -5.28 -24.55 25.38
N ASN A 81 -4.80 -23.45 25.95
CA ASN A 81 -3.90 -23.45 27.11
C ASN A 81 -4.57 -22.99 28.43
N LYS A 82 -5.90 -23.01 28.50
CA LYS A 82 -6.67 -22.58 29.71
C LYS A 82 -6.38 -23.38 30.97
N ARG A 83 -5.72 -24.53 30.89
CA ARG A 83 -5.59 -25.46 32.01
C ARG A 83 -4.28 -25.39 32.80
N ASN A 84 -3.24 -24.73 32.27
CA ASN A 84 -1.88 -24.75 32.87
C ASN A 84 -1.13 -23.41 32.85
N GLN A 85 -1.79 -22.28 32.68
CA GLN A 85 -1.09 -20.98 32.75
C GLN A 85 -1.55 -20.16 33.94
N SER A 86 -0.62 -19.83 34.82
CA SER A 86 -0.87 -19.02 36.02
C SER A 86 -1.05 -17.52 35.74
N ALA A 87 -0.89 -17.06 34.46
CA ALA A 87 -1.06 -15.66 34.09
C ALA A 87 -1.75 -15.45 32.74
N PRO A 88 -2.97 -15.98 32.48
CA PRO A 88 -3.65 -15.82 31.21
C PRO A 88 -4.04 -14.36 30.90
N LEU A 89 -4.24 -13.55 31.93
CA LEU A 89 -4.56 -12.13 31.81
C LEU A 89 -3.38 -11.30 31.28
N LEU A 90 -2.16 -11.63 31.71
CA LEU A 90 -0.95 -10.93 31.31
C LEU A 90 -0.67 -11.17 29.82
N HIS A 91 -0.76 -12.42 29.38
CA HIS A 91 -0.59 -12.78 27.96
C HIS A 91 -1.57 -12.04 27.05
N ARG A 92 -2.86 -12.00 27.42
CA ARG A 92 -3.89 -11.29 26.65
C ARG A 92 -3.62 -9.78 26.58
N ARG A 93 -3.20 -9.15 27.68
CA ARG A 93 -2.86 -7.73 27.71
C ARG A 93 -1.67 -7.40 26.81
N PHE A 94 -0.59 -8.19 26.87
CA PHE A 94 0.58 -7.99 26.02
C PHE A 94 0.23 -8.10 24.51
N VAL A 95 -0.46 -9.16 24.12
CA VAL A 95 -0.89 -9.34 22.72
C VAL A 95 -1.76 -8.17 22.26
N THR A 96 -2.70 -7.73 23.10
CA THR A 96 -3.58 -6.61 22.75
C THR A 96 -2.81 -5.30 22.58
N ILE A 97 -1.90 -4.99 23.50
CA ILE A 97 -1.08 -3.75 23.45
C ILE A 97 -0.20 -3.76 22.20
N PHE A 98 0.52 -4.85 21.92
CA PHE A 98 1.38 -4.96 20.75
C PHE A 98 0.59 -4.89 19.43
N SER A 99 -0.56 -5.56 19.36
CA SER A 99 -1.42 -5.51 18.17
C SER A 99 -1.97 -4.09 17.93
N LEU A 100 -2.39 -3.41 18.99
CA LEU A 100 -2.91 -2.04 18.91
C LEU A 100 -1.79 -1.04 18.52
N SER A 101 -0.61 -1.20 19.13
CA SER A 101 0.56 -0.37 18.81
C SER A 101 1.01 -0.53 17.36
N ALA A 102 0.87 -1.72 16.78
CA ALA A 102 1.20 -1.98 15.39
C ALA A 102 0.14 -1.48 14.40
N LEU A 103 -1.13 -1.50 14.81
CA LEU A 103 -2.23 -1.03 13.98
C LEU A 103 -2.13 0.48 13.71
N THR A 104 -1.70 1.26 14.70
CA THR A 104 -1.61 2.71 14.61
C THR A 104 -0.72 3.19 13.45
N PRO A 105 0.56 2.80 13.33
CA PRO A 105 1.39 3.22 12.19
C PRO A 105 0.89 2.65 10.86
N ALA A 106 0.33 1.45 10.83
CA ALA A 106 -0.23 0.86 9.61
C ALA A 106 -1.41 1.67 9.07
N VAL A 107 -2.33 2.10 9.95
CA VAL A 107 -3.46 2.96 9.59
C VAL A 107 -3.00 4.35 9.15
N ILE A 108 -2.03 4.95 9.86
CA ILE A 108 -1.48 6.26 9.50
C ILE A 108 -0.82 6.22 8.12
N VAL A 109 0.03 5.23 7.86
CA VAL A 109 0.69 5.06 6.56
C VAL A 109 -0.32 4.84 5.45
N GLY A 110 -1.33 3.98 5.66
CA GLY A 110 -2.40 3.73 4.69
C GLY A 110 -3.23 4.98 4.39
N ALA A 111 -3.69 5.71 5.41
CA ALA A 111 -4.47 6.91 5.26
C ALA A 111 -3.67 8.05 4.59
N PHE A 112 -2.42 8.26 5.02
CA PHE A 112 -1.53 9.28 4.47
C PHE A 112 -1.18 8.99 3.01
N SER A 113 -0.88 7.74 2.65
CA SER A 113 -0.58 7.34 1.27
C SER A 113 -1.77 7.55 0.35
N THR A 114 -2.98 7.17 0.79
CA THR A 114 -4.20 7.38 0.02
C THR A 114 -4.48 8.88 -0.18
N SER A 115 -4.30 9.69 0.86
CA SER A 115 -4.52 11.14 0.79
C SER A 115 -3.51 11.86 -0.10
N LEU A 116 -2.21 11.55 0.02
CA LEU A 116 -1.15 12.16 -0.79
C LEU A 116 -1.30 11.86 -2.28
N ILE A 117 -1.61 10.62 -2.63
CA ILE A 117 -1.71 10.20 -4.04
C ILE A 117 -2.99 10.75 -4.66
N SER A 118 -4.10 10.77 -3.93
CA SER A 118 -5.40 11.23 -4.44
C SER A 118 -5.46 12.74 -4.67
N GLN A 119 -4.86 13.56 -3.81
CA GLN A 119 -5.04 15.01 -3.84
C GLN A 119 -4.00 15.75 -4.67
N ASN A 120 -2.72 15.34 -4.67
CA ASN A 120 -1.67 16.17 -5.23
C ASN A 120 -1.43 16.03 -6.72
N ILE A 121 -1.78 14.93 -7.35
CA ILE A 121 -1.51 14.71 -8.78
C ILE A 121 -2.72 15.06 -9.63
N THR A 122 -3.93 14.79 -9.15
CA THR A 122 -5.17 15.01 -9.91
C THR A 122 -5.54 16.49 -9.99
N ASP A 123 -5.34 17.25 -8.92
CA ASP A 123 -5.76 18.66 -8.88
C ASP A 123 -4.76 19.62 -9.52
N LEU A 124 -3.46 19.33 -9.47
CA LEU A 124 -2.43 20.25 -10.00
C LEU A 124 -2.23 20.14 -11.52
N LEU A 125 -2.42 18.97 -12.12
CA LEU A 125 -2.15 18.75 -13.55
C LEU A 125 -3.42 18.43 -14.37
N GLY A 126 -4.47 17.88 -13.74
CA GLY A 126 -5.60 17.33 -14.48
C GLY A 126 -6.67 18.35 -14.87
N SER A 127 -7.23 19.07 -13.92
CA SER A 127 -8.44 19.88 -14.16
C SER A 127 -8.12 21.21 -14.88
N ASN A 128 -7.14 21.95 -14.41
CA ASN A 128 -6.82 23.27 -14.97
C ASN A 128 -6.18 23.17 -16.36
N VAL A 129 -5.29 22.21 -16.57
CA VAL A 129 -4.64 22.02 -17.88
C VAL A 129 -5.65 21.52 -18.92
N ARG A 130 -6.54 20.60 -18.54
CA ARG A 130 -7.59 20.10 -19.43
C ARG A 130 -8.57 21.20 -19.82
N VAL A 131 -9.09 21.96 -18.87
CA VAL A 131 -10.01 23.08 -19.13
C VAL A 131 -9.35 24.13 -20.03
N ASN A 132 -8.10 24.48 -19.77
CA ASN A 132 -7.36 25.44 -20.60
C ASN A 132 -7.10 24.90 -22.02
N MET A 133 -6.80 23.62 -22.16
CA MET A 133 -6.63 22.99 -23.48
C MET A 133 -7.94 22.85 -24.24
N GLU A 134 -9.02 22.49 -23.59
CA GLU A 134 -10.35 22.40 -24.18
C GLU A 134 -10.82 23.78 -24.67
N SER A 135 -10.61 24.82 -23.85
CA SER A 135 -10.86 26.21 -24.24
C SER A 135 -9.98 26.68 -25.41
N ALA A 136 -8.69 26.34 -25.40
CA ALA A 136 -7.78 26.66 -26.49
C ALA A 136 -8.20 25.95 -27.80
N ARG A 137 -8.63 24.70 -27.72
CA ARG A 137 -9.16 23.93 -28.86
C ARG A 137 -10.43 24.57 -29.40
N GLU A 138 -11.38 24.92 -28.55
CA GLU A 138 -12.65 25.55 -28.95
C GLU A 138 -12.41 26.88 -29.65
N ILE A 139 -11.50 27.72 -29.17
CA ILE A 139 -11.11 28.97 -29.81
C ILE A 139 -10.49 28.72 -31.19
N LEU A 140 -9.56 27.75 -31.31
CA LEU A 140 -8.89 27.42 -32.55
C LEU A 140 -9.86 26.82 -33.56
N ASP A 141 -10.72 25.88 -33.15
CA ASP A 141 -11.77 25.27 -33.98
C ASP A 141 -12.77 26.37 -34.47
N GLY A 142 -13.16 27.28 -33.57
CA GLY A 142 -14.01 28.42 -33.92
C GLY A 142 -13.36 29.33 -34.97
N TYR A 143 -12.07 29.61 -34.81
CA TYR A 143 -11.32 30.43 -35.79
C TYR A 143 -11.21 29.75 -37.14
N VAL A 144 -10.85 28.46 -37.19
CA VAL A 144 -10.77 27.72 -38.45
C VAL A 144 -12.15 27.62 -39.13
N LYS A 145 -13.21 27.38 -38.37
CA LYS A 145 -14.58 27.33 -38.87
C LYS A 145 -15.01 28.69 -39.48
N GLN A 146 -14.61 29.79 -38.83
CA GLN A 146 -14.88 31.14 -39.34
C GLN A 146 -14.13 31.38 -40.66
N GLU A 147 -12.85 31.00 -40.74
CA GLU A 147 -12.07 31.14 -41.98
C GLU A 147 -12.60 30.26 -43.11
N LEU A 148 -13.04 29.03 -42.83
CA LEU A 148 -13.71 28.16 -43.80
C LEU A 148 -15.03 28.79 -44.33
N THR A 149 -15.80 29.43 -43.44
CA THR A 149 -17.03 30.13 -43.82
C THR A 149 -16.73 31.33 -44.70
N ASN A 150 -15.72 32.13 -44.37
CA ASN A 150 -15.27 33.24 -45.17
C ASN A 150 -14.79 32.78 -46.56
N LEU A 151 -14.00 31.69 -46.59
CA LEU A 151 -13.50 31.12 -47.83
C LEU A 151 -14.64 30.53 -48.73
N ALA A 152 -15.67 29.92 -48.12
CA ALA A 152 -16.84 29.46 -48.80
C ALA A 152 -17.64 30.60 -49.45
N GLN A 153 -17.79 31.70 -48.73
CA GLN A 153 -18.43 32.88 -49.23
C GLN A 153 -17.66 33.48 -50.42
N ASP A 154 -16.34 33.59 -50.30
CA ASP A 154 -15.49 34.05 -51.40
C ASP A 154 -15.56 33.12 -52.59
N ALA A 155 -15.53 31.78 -52.39
CA ALA A 155 -15.71 30.80 -53.46
C ALA A 155 -17.01 31.00 -54.23
N SER A 156 -18.11 31.20 -53.50
CA SER A 156 -19.45 31.45 -54.11
C SER A 156 -19.48 32.73 -54.94
N ILE A 157 -18.84 33.80 -54.44
CA ILE A 157 -18.82 35.07 -55.15
C ILE A 157 -17.93 34.98 -56.40
N VAL A 158 -16.70 34.42 -56.24
CA VAL A 158 -15.78 34.23 -57.36
C VAL A 158 -16.43 33.34 -58.46
N LYS A 159 -17.08 32.26 -58.06
CA LYS A 159 -17.84 31.39 -58.96
C LYS A 159 -18.86 32.16 -59.73
N LYS A 160 -19.68 33.03 -59.09
CA LYS A 160 -20.67 33.85 -59.69
C LYS A 160 -20.07 34.91 -60.63
N GLU A 161 -19.00 35.56 -60.26
CA GLU A 161 -18.28 36.51 -61.12
C GLU A 161 -17.75 35.83 -62.36
N LEU A 162 -17.19 34.62 -62.24
CA LEU A 162 -16.71 33.85 -63.40
C LEU A 162 -17.84 33.38 -64.35
N SER A 163 -18.99 33.06 -63.81
CA SER A 163 -20.16 32.69 -64.67
C SER A 163 -20.71 33.86 -65.48
N LEU A 164 -20.63 35.09 -64.98
CA LEU A 164 -21.05 36.31 -65.65
C LEU A 164 -20.08 36.73 -66.79
N GLU A 165 -18.78 36.39 -66.65
CA GLU A 165 -17.73 36.76 -67.62
C GLU A 165 -17.49 35.70 -68.71
N ARG A 166 -18.47 34.93 -69.08
CA ARG A 166 -18.41 33.81 -70.04
C ARG A 166 -17.74 34.13 -71.40
N GLN A 167 -17.83 35.39 -71.86
CA GLN A 167 -17.19 35.83 -73.11
C GLN A 167 -15.66 36.05 -73.00
N ASN A 168 -15.15 36.38 -71.80
CA ASN A 168 -13.74 36.70 -71.54
C ASN A 168 -12.87 35.46 -71.37
N ILE A 169 -13.42 34.30 -71.09
CA ILE A 169 -12.68 33.03 -70.99
C ILE A 169 -11.93 32.66 -72.28
N LYS A 170 -12.39 33.16 -73.45
CA LYS A 170 -11.71 32.94 -74.68
C LYS A 170 -10.38 33.70 -74.82
N SER A 171 -10.15 34.76 -74.00
CA SER A 171 -8.90 35.51 -73.97
C SER A 171 -8.16 35.19 -72.68
N ARG A 172 -7.17 34.28 -72.71
CA ARG A 172 -6.44 33.80 -71.59
C ARG A 172 -5.75 34.94 -70.83
N ILE A 173 -5.30 36.01 -71.48
CA ILE A 173 -4.57 37.13 -70.89
C ILE A 173 -5.52 38.01 -70.04
N SER A 174 -6.69 38.42 -70.64
CA SER A 174 -7.65 39.24 -69.87
C SER A 174 -8.30 38.47 -68.73
N PHE A 175 -8.54 37.18 -68.96
CA PHE A 175 -9.08 36.30 -67.89
C PHE A 175 -8.12 36.14 -66.68
N THR A 176 -6.83 35.91 -66.94
CA THR A 176 -5.85 35.83 -65.88
C THR A 176 -5.66 37.18 -65.13
N ALA A 177 -5.74 38.32 -65.89
CA ALA A 177 -5.66 39.66 -65.24
C ALA A 177 -6.87 39.91 -64.32
N ASN A 178 -8.07 39.49 -64.67
CA ASN A 178 -9.26 39.60 -63.85
C ASN A 178 -9.12 38.72 -62.60
N LEU A 179 -8.63 37.48 -62.73
CA LEU A 179 -8.35 36.62 -61.60
C LEU A 179 -7.31 37.23 -60.62
N GLN A 180 -6.32 37.96 -61.13
CA GLN A 180 -5.37 38.70 -60.30
C GLN A 180 -6.02 39.81 -59.49
N ILE A 181 -6.98 40.53 -60.09
CA ILE A 181 -7.74 41.58 -59.39
C ILE A 181 -8.61 40.94 -58.30
N ILE A 182 -9.33 39.89 -58.62
CA ILE A 182 -10.17 39.14 -57.67
C ILE A 182 -9.32 38.63 -56.50
N SER A 183 -8.17 38.01 -56.80
CA SER A 183 -7.23 37.52 -55.77
C SER A 183 -6.82 38.62 -54.79
N ARG A 184 -6.48 39.81 -55.32
CA ARG A 184 -6.07 40.95 -54.46
C ARG A 184 -7.21 41.55 -53.65
N VAL A 185 -8.39 41.70 -54.27
CA VAL A 185 -9.56 42.33 -53.62
C VAL A 185 -10.09 41.44 -52.48
N ARG A 186 -9.99 40.12 -52.66
CA ARG A 186 -10.52 39.12 -51.71
C ARG A 186 -9.48 38.51 -50.82
N ASP A 187 -8.25 39.00 -50.88
CA ASP A 187 -7.12 38.46 -50.12
C ASP A 187 -6.99 36.93 -50.24
N LEU A 188 -7.04 36.45 -51.50
CA LEU A 188 -6.86 35.05 -51.83
C LEU A 188 -5.40 34.83 -52.26
N ASP A 189 -4.74 33.83 -51.68
CA ASP A 189 -3.33 33.55 -51.97
C ASP A 189 -3.17 32.69 -53.25
N ALA A 190 -4.22 31.95 -53.62
CA ALA A 190 -4.20 31.22 -54.88
C ALA A 190 -5.62 31.06 -55.44
N ILE A 191 -5.70 31.13 -56.78
CA ILE A 191 -6.89 30.78 -57.55
C ILE A 191 -6.46 29.87 -58.70
N TYR A 192 -7.06 28.69 -58.82
CA TYR A 192 -6.86 27.80 -59.94
C TYR A 192 -8.20 27.46 -60.57
N ILE A 193 -8.19 27.43 -61.90
CA ILE A 193 -9.33 26.90 -62.68
C ILE A 193 -8.79 25.72 -63.44
N MET A 194 -9.37 24.54 -63.19
CA MET A 194 -8.93 23.30 -63.81
C MET A 194 -10.10 22.37 -64.13
N ASN A 195 -9.81 21.35 -64.93
CA ASN A 195 -10.80 20.28 -65.21
C ASN A 195 -10.56 19.07 -64.25
N SER A 196 -11.47 18.11 -64.27
CA SER A 196 -11.38 16.87 -63.50
C SER A 196 -10.14 16.02 -63.80
N LYS A 197 -9.52 16.22 -64.98
CA LYS A 197 -8.28 15.54 -65.40
C LYS A 197 -7.00 16.21 -64.86
N GLY A 198 -7.13 17.34 -64.14
CA GLY A 198 -5.98 18.05 -63.55
C GLY A 198 -5.34 19.07 -64.52
N TYR A 199 -5.91 19.35 -65.67
CA TYR A 199 -5.40 20.40 -66.56
C TYR A 199 -5.80 21.78 -66.04
N VAL A 200 -4.80 22.59 -65.70
CA VAL A 200 -4.97 23.97 -65.20
C VAL A 200 -5.16 24.91 -66.40
N LEU A 201 -6.35 25.53 -66.53
CA LEU A 201 -6.65 26.51 -67.56
C LEU A 201 -6.07 27.90 -67.20
N SER A 202 -6.21 28.32 -65.97
CA SER A 202 -5.68 29.54 -65.47
C SER A 202 -5.28 29.41 -64.01
N ARG A 203 -4.22 30.15 -63.60
CA ARG A 203 -3.74 30.18 -62.22
C ARG A 203 -3.28 31.56 -61.84
N VAL A 204 -3.53 31.91 -60.60
CA VAL A 204 -2.97 33.07 -59.91
C VAL A 204 -2.47 32.58 -58.59
N GLU A 205 -1.21 32.88 -58.27
CA GLU A 205 -0.57 32.47 -57.03
C GLU A 205 0.14 33.65 -56.38
N SER A 206 0.04 33.76 -55.07
CA SER A 206 0.86 34.65 -54.23
C SER A 206 2.21 33.99 -53.97
N PRO A 207 3.29 34.77 -53.78
CA PRO A 207 4.61 34.22 -53.41
C PRO A 207 4.61 33.38 -52.13
N ILE A 208 3.61 33.54 -51.27
CA ILE A 208 3.46 32.79 -50.01
C ILE A 208 2.59 31.53 -50.13
N SER A 209 1.96 31.35 -51.29
CA SER A 209 1.14 30.14 -51.51
C SER A 209 2.01 28.91 -51.57
N PRO A 210 1.62 27.82 -50.88
CA PRO A 210 2.29 26.52 -51.03
C PRO A 210 2.25 26.02 -52.47
N SER A 211 3.20 25.16 -52.82
CA SER A 211 3.18 24.50 -54.16
C SER A 211 1.85 23.81 -54.39
N PHE A 212 1.31 24.04 -55.56
CA PHE A 212 0.03 23.44 -55.94
C PHE A 212 0.16 21.92 -56.10
N GLU A 213 -0.69 21.20 -55.41
CA GLU A 213 -0.84 19.76 -55.56
C GLU A 213 -2.24 19.48 -56.13
N ILE A 214 -2.30 18.65 -57.19
CA ILE A 214 -3.57 18.25 -57.76
C ILE A 214 -4.38 17.42 -56.76
N PRO A 215 -5.60 17.80 -56.40
CA PRO A 215 -6.42 17.02 -55.50
C PRO A 215 -6.68 15.60 -56.01
N LEU A 216 -6.87 14.68 -55.10
CA LEU A 216 -7.19 13.29 -55.41
C LEU A 216 -8.54 13.19 -56.10
N LYS A 217 -8.69 12.28 -57.06
CA LYS A 217 -9.95 12.04 -57.82
C LYS A 217 -11.22 11.99 -56.95
N PRO A 218 -11.23 11.40 -55.75
CA PRO A 218 -12.44 11.36 -54.91
C PRO A 218 -13.03 12.74 -54.58
N VAL A 219 -12.22 13.80 -54.60
CA VAL A 219 -12.69 15.17 -54.33
C VAL A 219 -13.58 15.66 -55.47
N PHE A 220 -13.23 15.37 -56.71
CA PHE A 220 -14.02 15.76 -57.89
C PHE A 220 -15.30 14.92 -58.03
N ASP A 221 -15.21 13.61 -57.72
CA ASP A 221 -16.33 12.67 -57.85
C ASP A 221 -17.44 12.91 -56.83
N SER A 222 -17.11 13.54 -55.68
CA SER A 222 -18.05 13.83 -54.59
C SER A 222 -18.68 15.21 -54.65
N LEU A 223 -18.21 16.10 -55.54
CA LEU A 223 -18.68 17.48 -55.64
C LEU A 223 -19.94 17.61 -56.56
N ASN A 224 -21.06 18.00 -55.93
CA ASN A 224 -22.20 18.50 -56.68
C ASN A 224 -21.99 19.99 -57.04
N PRO A 225 -22.62 20.49 -58.09
CA PRO A 225 -22.44 21.89 -58.55
C PRO A 225 -22.77 22.96 -57.52
N LYS A 226 -23.52 22.63 -56.47
CA LYS A 226 -23.90 23.54 -55.37
C LYS A 226 -23.02 23.40 -54.12
N ASP A 227 -22.17 22.38 -54.07
CA ASP A 227 -21.39 22.06 -52.91
C ASP A 227 -20.00 22.70 -52.99
N ILE A 228 -19.45 23.00 -51.84
CA ILE A 228 -18.06 23.48 -51.66
C ILE A 228 -17.35 22.46 -50.78
N ALA A 229 -16.32 21.81 -51.34
CA ALA A 229 -15.44 20.96 -50.56
C ALA A 229 -14.26 21.76 -50.02
N PHE A 230 -13.80 21.39 -48.87
CA PHE A 230 -12.62 22.00 -48.23
C PHE A 230 -11.48 21.00 -48.14
N ILE A 231 -10.28 21.48 -48.43
CA ILE A 231 -9.03 20.75 -48.27
C ILE A 231 -8.18 21.57 -47.32
N GLN A 232 -7.73 20.96 -46.22
CA GLN A 232 -6.90 21.57 -45.22
C GLN A 232 -5.49 20.97 -45.29
N ARG A 233 -4.47 21.85 -45.29
CA ARG A 233 -3.05 21.46 -45.27
C ARG A 233 -2.41 22.02 -44.01
N ASP A 234 -2.22 21.14 -43.02
CA ASP A 234 -1.71 21.51 -41.68
C ASP A 234 -0.27 21.99 -41.70
N ASP A 235 0.54 21.51 -42.64
CA ASP A 235 1.96 21.83 -42.78
C ASP A 235 2.21 23.29 -43.16
N PHE A 236 1.25 23.92 -43.84
CA PHE A 236 1.34 25.29 -44.37
C PHE A 236 0.29 26.26 -43.82
N ASP A 237 -0.55 25.83 -42.89
CA ASP A 237 -1.72 26.60 -42.45
C ASP A 237 -2.56 27.08 -43.66
N TYR A 238 -2.80 26.19 -44.63
CA TYR A 238 -3.39 26.50 -45.90
C TYR A 238 -4.77 25.84 -46.05
N LEU A 239 -5.78 26.68 -46.33
CA LEU A 239 -7.15 26.24 -46.58
C LEU A 239 -7.46 26.40 -48.07
N ILE A 240 -8.06 25.38 -48.65
CA ILE A 240 -8.50 25.35 -50.05
C ILE A 240 -10.00 25.07 -50.07
N ALA A 241 -10.73 25.89 -50.76
CA ALA A 241 -12.13 25.62 -51.15
C ALA A 241 -12.19 25.22 -52.60
N VAL A 242 -12.96 24.17 -52.90
CA VAL A 242 -13.13 23.61 -54.23
C VAL A 242 -14.63 23.62 -54.55
N THR A 243 -14.98 24.16 -55.69
CA THR A 243 -16.38 24.13 -56.18
C THR A 243 -16.43 23.99 -57.70
N GLN A 244 -17.47 23.40 -58.23
CA GLN A 244 -17.70 23.34 -59.69
C GLN A 244 -18.23 24.70 -60.18
N ILE A 245 -17.76 25.20 -61.35
CA ILE A 245 -18.22 26.46 -61.91
C ILE A 245 -19.53 26.19 -62.62
N ASP A 246 -20.56 27.01 -62.38
CA ASP A 246 -21.86 26.90 -62.98
C ASP A 246 -21.75 27.07 -64.54
N ASP A 247 -22.60 26.39 -65.22
CA ASP A 247 -22.67 26.39 -66.71
C ASP A 247 -21.48 25.74 -67.48
N TYR A 248 -20.59 25.04 -66.75
CA TYR A 248 -19.47 24.27 -67.29
C TYR A 248 -19.46 22.85 -66.75
N ASP A 249 -19.54 21.86 -67.63
CA ASP A 249 -19.67 20.46 -67.23
C ASP A 249 -18.40 19.87 -66.50
N ASP A 250 -17.21 20.41 -66.82
CA ASP A 250 -15.94 19.89 -66.29
C ASP A 250 -14.94 21.01 -65.95
N LEU A 251 -15.42 22.05 -65.22
CA LEU A 251 -14.54 23.11 -64.70
C LEU A 251 -14.74 23.32 -63.18
N TYR A 252 -13.65 23.33 -62.50
CA TYR A 252 -13.60 23.49 -61.05
C TYR A 252 -12.78 24.71 -60.68
N LEU A 253 -13.31 25.45 -59.74
CA LEU A 253 -12.65 26.58 -59.10
C LEU A 253 -12.00 26.11 -57.80
N PHE A 254 -10.71 26.37 -57.65
CA PHE A 254 -9.94 26.20 -56.43
C PHE A 254 -9.49 27.55 -55.94
N ILE A 255 -9.88 27.91 -54.75
CA ILE A 255 -9.37 29.12 -54.06
C ILE A 255 -8.63 28.72 -52.83
N GLY A 256 -7.48 29.30 -52.63
CA GLY A 256 -6.62 29.00 -51.47
C GLY A 256 -6.28 30.24 -50.67
N ARG A 257 -6.30 30.11 -49.38
CA ARG A 257 -5.89 31.15 -48.43
C ARG A 257 -4.95 30.58 -47.42
N VAL A 258 -3.82 31.25 -47.19
CA VAL A 258 -2.92 30.98 -46.09
C VAL A 258 -3.44 31.71 -44.84
N ILE A 259 -3.63 30.97 -43.76
CA ILE A 259 -4.01 31.58 -42.50
C ILE A 259 -2.84 32.42 -42.00
N ARG A 260 -2.94 33.74 -42.13
CA ARG A 260 -1.92 34.69 -41.71
C ARG A 260 -1.94 34.90 -40.22
N SER A 261 -1.45 33.90 -39.49
CA SER A 261 -1.27 33.98 -38.04
C SER A 261 0.19 33.77 -37.72
N ASN A 262 0.70 34.56 -36.79
CA ASN A 262 2.07 34.42 -36.28
C ASN A 262 2.37 33.02 -35.62
N ASN A 263 1.35 32.19 -35.44
CA ASN A 263 1.44 31.01 -34.58
C ASN A 263 0.99 29.69 -35.25
N ARG A 264 1.12 29.53 -36.57
CA ARG A 264 0.77 28.25 -37.23
C ARG A 264 -0.52 27.59 -36.65
N VAL A 265 -1.67 28.20 -36.87
CA VAL A 265 -2.94 27.86 -36.25
C VAL A 265 -3.31 26.38 -36.42
N LEU A 266 -3.21 25.84 -37.65
CA LEU A 266 -3.58 24.44 -37.91
C LEU A 266 -2.62 23.45 -37.24
N SER A 267 -1.32 23.75 -37.25
CA SER A 267 -0.36 22.93 -36.54
C SER A 267 -0.49 23.03 -35.00
N SER A 268 -0.93 24.19 -34.50
CA SER A 268 -1.27 24.37 -33.07
C SER A 268 -2.51 23.58 -32.71
N LEU A 269 -3.53 23.55 -33.57
CA LEU A 269 -4.73 22.75 -33.36
C LEU A 269 -4.43 21.24 -33.27
N SER A 270 -3.60 20.74 -34.21
CA SER A 270 -3.14 19.35 -34.18
C SER A 270 -2.24 19.08 -32.95
N GLY A 271 -1.47 20.07 -32.49
CA GLY A 271 -0.67 20.05 -31.26
C GLY A 271 -1.55 19.94 -30.01
N VAL A 272 -2.57 20.79 -29.92
CA VAL A 272 -3.55 20.77 -28.81
C VAL A 272 -4.31 19.45 -28.79
N ALA A 273 -4.74 18.95 -29.94
CA ALA A 273 -5.43 17.66 -30.05
C ALA A 273 -4.54 16.51 -29.55
N ARG A 274 -3.25 16.47 -29.97
CA ARG A 274 -2.29 15.48 -29.50
C ARG A 274 -2.00 15.59 -28.00
N ALA A 275 -1.89 16.81 -27.48
CA ALA A 275 -1.69 17.05 -26.07
C ALA A 275 -2.92 16.65 -25.24
N SER A 276 -4.14 16.91 -25.73
CA SER A 276 -5.37 16.44 -25.07
C SER A 276 -5.43 14.91 -25.04
N GLN A 277 -5.09 14.25 -26.12
CA GLN A 277 -5.04 12.79 -26.17
C GLN A 277 -3.95 12.21 -25.25
N ALA A 278 -2.79 12.89 -25.14
CA ALA A 278 -1.75 12.52 -24.19
C ALA A 278 -2.20 12.70 -22.75
N ILE A 279 -3.00 13.72 -22.43
CA ILE A 279 -3.58 13.92 -21.09
C ILE A 279 -4.60 12.83 -20.78
N ASP A 280 -5.45 12.45 -21.73
CA ASP A 280 -6.43 11.39 -21.50
C ASP A 280 -5.74 10.02 -21.25
N SER A 281 -4.69 9.71 -22.03
CA SER A 281 -3.87 8.52 -21.76
C SER A 281 -3.15 8.59 -20.41
N PHE A 282 -2.63 9.76 -20.06
CA PHE A 282 -2.01 9.98 -18.75
C PHE A 282 -3.00 9.78 -17.58
N ASN A 283 -4.24 10.22 -17.71
CA ASN A 283 -5.27 10.02 -16.69
C ASN A 283 -5.64 8.55 -16.50
N ASP A 284 -5.66 7.75 -17.56
CA ASP A 284 -5.90 6.31 -17.44
C ASP A 284 -4.71 5.57 -16.85
N ASP A 285 -3.49 5.97 -17.21
CA ASP A 285 -2.26 5.48 -16.59
C ASP A 285 -2.21 5.85 -15.09
N GLN A 286 -2.65 7.06 -14.74
CA GLN A 286 -2.72 7.50 -13.35
C GLN A 286 -3.71 6.67 -12.53
N LYS A 287 -4.89 6.35 -13.06
CA LYS A 287 -5.86 5.47 -12.40
C LYS A 287 -5.26 4.08 -12.14
N TYR A 288 -4.51 3.55 -13.11
CA TYR A 288 -3.79 2.29 -12.95
C TYR A 288 -2.72 2.40 -11.87
N MET A 289 -1.87 3.43 -11.93
CA MET A 289 -0.83 3.69 -10.93
C MET A 289 -1.42 3.84 -9.52
N ASN A 290 -2.52 4.57 -9.36
CA ASN A 290 -3.19 4.73 -8.08
C ASN A 290 -3.67 3.38 -7.51
N LYS A 291 -4.19 2.48 -8.35
CA LYS A 291 -4.57 1.12 -7.92
C LYS A 291 -3.36 0.31 -7.47
N VAL A 292 -2.25 0.37 -8.22
CA VAL A 292 -1.01 -0.32 -7.88
C VAL A 292 -0.42 0.21 -6.57
N PHE A 293 -0.34 1.52 -6.40
CA PHE A 293 0.12 2.15 -5.16
C PHE A 293 -0.77 1.78 -3.97
N PHE A 294 -2.10 1.92 -4.13
CA PHE A 294 -3.03 1.54 -3.07
C PHE A 294 -2.83 0.09 -2.63
N LEU A 295 -2.72 -0.83 -3.58
CA LEU A 295 -2.53 -2.24 -3.29
C LEU A 295 -1.17 -2.48 -2.62
N THR A 296 -0.09 -1.86 -3.10
CA THR A 296 1.25 -1.96 -2.53
C THR A 296 1.28 -1.48 -1.07
N PHE A 297 0.67 -0.32 -0.79
CA PHE A 297 0.61 0.20 0.58
C PHE A 297 -0.29 -0.63 1.49
N LEU A 298 -1.40 -1.14 0.97
CA LEU A 298 -2.29 -2.03 1.71
C LEU A 298 -1.56 -3.32 2.12
N GLU A 299 -0.85 -3.95 1.19
CA GLU A 299 -0.06 -5.15 1.44
C GLU A 299 1.08 -4.89 2.43
N ALA A 300 1.80 -3.78 2.26
CA ALA A 300 2.85 -3.37 3.19
C ALA A 300 2.29 -3.16 4.60
N ALA A 301 1.15 -2.48 4.75
CA ALA A 301 0.49 -2.26 6.03
C ALA A 301 0.08 -3.58 6.70
N ILE A 302 -0.49 -4.51 5.94
CA ILE A 302 -0.88 -5.84 6.43
C ILE A 302 0.36 -6.65 6.86
N LEU A 303 1.46 -6.60 6.10
CA LEU A 303 2.70 -7.28 6.43
C LEU A 303 3.32 -6.71 7.71
N ILE A 304 3.33 -5.39 7.89
CA ILE A 304 3.78 -4.73 9.13
C ILE A 304 2.91 -5.17 10.30
N LEU A 305 1.60 -5.19 10.12
CA LEU A 305 0.66 -5.64 11.16
C LEU A 305 0.91 -7.09 11.56
N PHE A 306 1.05 -7.99 10.60
CA PHE A 306 1.29 -9.41 10.87
C PHE A 306 2.64 -9.65 11.54
N THR A 307 3.68 -8.94 11.11
CA THR A 307 5.01 -9.00 11.74
C THR A 307 4.95 -8.54 13.20
N SER A 308 4.25 -7.46 13.44
CA SER A 308 4.11 -6.90 14.81
C SER A 308 3.31 -7.83 15.71
N ILE A 309 2.23 -8.43 15.23
CA ILE A 309 1.47 -9.45 15.97
C ILE A 309 2.35 -10.68 16.25
N TRP A 310 3.09 -11.16 15.25
CA TRP A 310 3.98 -12.30 15.40
C TRP A 310 5.08 -12.02 16.42
N LEU A 311 5.71 -10.84 16.35
CA LEU A 311 6.74 -10.39 17.28
C LEU A 311 6.17 -10.27 18.69
N GLY A 312 4.98 -9.65 18.83
CA GLY A 312 4.29 -9.52 20.11
C GLY A 312 3.97 -10.88 20.76
N LEU A 313 3.46 -11.83 19.98
CA LEU A 313 3.20 -13.19 20.44
C LEU A 313 4.49 -13.92 20.82
N SER A 314 5.55 -13.77 20.03
CA SER A 314 6.84 -14.40 20.28
C SER A 314 7.47 -13.85 21.56
N LEU A 315 7.44 -12.54 21.75
CA LEU A 315 7.97 -11.87 22.93
C LEU A 315 7.15 -12.20 24.18
N ALA A 316 5.81 -12.18 24.06
CA ALA A 316 4.91 -12.58 25.14
C ALA A 316 5.20 -14.01 25.61
N ASN A 317 5.33 -14.96 24.69
CA ASN A 317 5.67 -16.34 25.05
C ASN A 317 7.05 -16.47 25.68
N ARG A 318 8.03 -15.68 25.24
CA ARG A 318 9.40 -15.69 25.76
C ARG A 318 9.51 -15.11 27.18
N ILE A 319 8.65 -14.16 27.53
CA ILE A 319 8.66 -13.50 28.83
C ILE A 319 7.64 -14.11 29.79
N ILE A 320 6.41 -14.34 29.33
CA ILE A 320 5.30 -14.73 30.22
C ILE A 320 5.40 -16.18 30.65
N ASN A 321 5.83 -17.09 29.79
CA ASN A 321 5.95 -18.50 30.19
C ASN A 321 6.93 -18.75 31.34
N PRO A 322 8.17 -18.22 31.31
CA PRO A 322 9.09 -18.34 32.44
C PRO A 322 8.56 -17.66 33.70
N LEU A 323 7.96 -16.48 33.57
CA LEU A 323 7.39 -15.76 34.70
C LEU A 323 6.23 -16.55 35.34
N GLY A 324 5.43 -17.21 34.52
CA GLY A 324 4.36 -18.11 34.99
C GLY A 324 4.92 -19.29 35.82
N THR A 325 6.01 -19.92 35.36
CA THR A 325 6.66 -21.02 36.12
C THR A 325 7.25 -20.54 37.41
N LEU A 326 7.80 -19.32 37.46
CA LEU A 326 8.27 -18.70 38.72
C LEU A 326 7.13 -18.45 39.72
N ILE A 327 5.99 -17.94 39.23
CA ILE A 327 4.79 -17.71 40.05
C ILE A 327 4.29 -19.05 40.62
N ASP A 328 4.16 -20.09 39.79
CA ASP A 328 3.72 -21.42 40.24
C ASP A 328 4.69 -22.05 41.27
N ALA A 329 5.99 -21.93 41.02
CA ALA A 329 7.00 -22.42 41.97
C ALA A 329 6.94 -21.65 43.29
N SER A 330 6.76 -20.32 43.23
CA SER A 330 6.63 -19.47 44.42
C SER A 330 5.39 -19.84 45.23
N GLU A 331 4.27 -20.13 44.58
CA GLU A 331 3.05 -20.58 45.27
C GLU A 331 3.22 -21.96 45.94
N LYS A 332 3.96 -22.89 45.30
CA LYS A 332 4.30 -24.17 45.92
C LYS A 332 5.17 -23.99 47.15
N VAL A 333 6.17 -23.12 47.11
CA VAL A 333 7.00 -22.77 48.28
C VAL A 333 6.15 -22.17 49.38
N ARG A 334 5.21 -21.27 49.06
CA ARG A 334 4.26 -20.72 50.03
C ARG A 334 3.41 -21.79 50.69
N MET A 335 3.02 -22.84 49.98
CA MET A 335 2.28 -23.99 50.51
C MET A 335 3.16 -24.97 51.31
N GLY A 336 4.48 -24.68 51.44
CA GLY A 336 5.41 -25.50 52.20
C GLY A 336 6.21 -26.51 51.38
N ASP A 337 6.04 -26.56 50.06
CA ASP A 337 6.85 -27.42 49.19
C ASP A 337 8.19 -26.73 48.88
N MET A 338 9.19 -26.99 49.69
CA MET A 338 10.55 -26.46 49.52
C MET A 338 11.36 -27.21 48.45
N THR A 339 10.77 -28.22 47.81
CA THR A 339 11.40 -28.95 46.68
C THR A 339 11.13 -28.33 45.34
N ALA A 340 10.20 -27.36 45.28
CA ALA A 340 9.86 -26.65 44.06
C ALA A 340 11.10 -25.99 43.46
N ARG A 341 11.35 -26.21 42.18
CA ARG A 341 12.45 -25.62 41.40
C ARG A 341 11.92 -25.08 40.10
N VAL A 342 12.58 -24.04 39.59
CA VAL A 342 12.34 -23.47 38.25
C VAL A 342 13.40 -24.01 37.32
N ASP A 343 12.99 -24.43 36.13
CA ASP A 343 13.92 -24.86 35.09
C ASP A 343 14.64 -23.63 34.50
N VAL A 344 15.97 -23.61 34.64
CA VAL A 344 16.85 -22.52 34.20
C VAL A 344 17.64 -22.82 32.94
N ASP A 345 17.45 -24.02 32.36
CA ASP A 345 18.17 -24.47 31.14
C ASP A 345 17.69 -23.79 29.87
N GLY A 346 16.66 -22.96 29.94
CA GLY A 346 16.19 -22.16 28.82
C GLY A 346 17.08 -20.93 28.57
N ASN A 347 17.32 -20.60 27.31
CA ASN A 347 18.08 -19.39 26.91
C ASN A 347 17.23 -18.11 27.14
N TRP A 348 16.93 -17.80 28.43
CA TRP A 348 16.00 -16.76 28.86
C TRP A 348 16.70 -15.47 29.33
N GLY A 349 18.02 -15.36 29.14
CA GLY A 349 18.79 -14.18 29.60
C GLY A 349 18.60 -13.88 31.08
N GLU A 350 18.30 -12.65 31.43
CA GLU A 350 18.12 -12.16 32.79
C GLU A 350 17.02 -12.92 33.59
N ILE A 351 16.06 -13.53 32.89
CA ILE A 351 15.01 -14.35 33.51
C ILE A 351 15.60 -15.68 34.01
N SER A 352 16.64 -16.21 33.36
CA SER A 352 17.38 -17.39 33.82
C SER A 352 18.12 -17.10 35.11
N ASP A 353 18.70 -15.90 35.22
CA ASP A 353 19.39 -15.45 36.46
C ASP A 353 18.40 -15.32 37.62
N LEU A 354 17.19 -14.80 37.34
CA LEU A 354 16.12 -14.73 38.35
C LEU A 354 15.67 -16.12 38.78
N GLY A 355 15.53 -17.08 37.87
CA GLY A 355 15.24 -18.48 38.17
C GLY A 355 16.32 -19.14 39.04
N SER A 356 17.59 -18.88 38.72
CA SER A 356 18.73 -19.35 39.47
C SER A 356 18.75 -18.78 40.90
N ALA A 357 18.49 -17.48 41.05
CA ALA A 357 18.38 -16.81 42.34
C ALA A 357 17.23 -17.38 43.18
N PHE A 358 16.08 -17.62 42.55
CA PHE A 358 14.94 -18.27 43.20
C PHE A 358 15.28 -19.68 43.70
N ASN A 359 15.93 -20.50 42.88
CA ASN A 359 16.34 -21.84 43.22
C ASN A 359 17.34 -21.83 44.39
N LYS A 360 18.26 -20.87 44.40
CA LYS A 360 19.22 -20.70 45.52
C LYS A 360 18.52 -20.30 46.83
N MET A 361 17.55 -19.37 46.75
CA MET A 361 16.75 -18.95 47.90
C MET A 361 15.94 -20.12 48.46
N THR A 362 15.24 -20.89 47.61
CA THR A 362 14.45 -22.06 48.06
C THR A 362 15.33 -23.13 48.68
N TYR A 363 16.56 -23.34 48.17
CA TYR A 363 17.53 -24.25 48.78
C TYR A 363 17.94 -23.78 50.18
N GLN A 364 18.26 -22.50 50.38
CA GLN A 364 18.62 -21.93 51.68
C GLN A 364 17.46 -22.04 52.67
N LEU A 365 16.23 -21.74 52.26
CA LEU A 365 15.04 -21.88 53.08
C LEU A 365 14.80 -23.33 53.52
N SER A 366 15.00 -24.31 52.63
CA SER A 366 14.90 -25.72 52.94
C SER A 366 15.95 -26.10 54.00
N ALA A 367 17.20 -25.72 53.81
CA ALA A 367 18.29 -26.03 54.77
C ALA A 367 18.04 -25.41 56.15
N GLN A 368 17.57 -24.16 56.20
CA GLN A 368 17.23 -23.50 57.50
C GLN A 368 16.05 -24.20 58.18
N ARG A 369 15.04 -24.60 57.43
CA ARG A 369 13.89 -25.34 57.98
C ARG A 369 14.34 -26.67 58.57
N ASP A 370 15.17 -27.43 57.85
CA ASP A 370 15.65 -28.74 58.30
C ASP A 370 16.52 -28.59 59.51
N GLU A 371 17.32 -27.54 59.67
CA GLU A 371 18.08 -27.21 60.83
C GLU A 371 17.19 -26.88 62.04
N LEU A 372 16.14 -26.01 61.81
CA LEU A 372 15.18 -25.68 62.84
C LEU A 372 14.44 -26.92 63.40
N VAL A 373 14.00 -27.83 62.41
CA VAL A 373 13.35 -29.10 62.80
C VAL A 373 14.33 -29.96 63.68
N ARG A 374 15.61 -30.07 63.30
CA ARG A 374 16.60 -30.82 63.98
C ARG A 374 16.86 -30.23 65.40
N GLU A 375 16.97 -28.89 65.49
CA GLU A 375 17.14 -28.23 66.83
C GLU A 375 15.90 -28.42 67.70
N HIS A 376 14.69 -28.36 67.08
CA HIS A 376 13.45 -28.63 67.80
C HIS A 376 13.41 -30.07 68.35
N ASP A 377 13.74 -31.05 67.50
CA ASP A 377 13.80 -32.47 67.95
C ASP A 377 14.83 -32.72 69.04
N LEU A 378 16.02 -32.11 68.89
CA LEU A 378 17.05 -32.17 69.93
C LEU A 378 16.60 -31.52 71.27
N SER A 379 15.94 -30.39 71.19
CA SER A 379 15.38 -29.68 72.31
C SER A 379 14.29 -30.53 73.01
N GLU A 380 13.40 -31.13 72.21
CA GLU A 380 12.33 -32.01 72.69
C GLU A 380 12.95 -33.30 73.40
N GLN A 381 13.93 -33.92 72.72
CA GLN A 381 14.67 -35.04 73.32
C GLN A 381 15.33 -34.67 74.68
N ARG A 382 16.01 -33.50 74.76
CA ARG A 382 16.57 -33.01 75.96
C ARG A 382 15.53 -32.79 77.09
N ARG A 383 14.34 -32.22 76.67
CA ARG A 383 13.22 -32.03 77.60
C ARG A 383 12.69 -33.37 78.12
N GLN A 384 12.44 -34.34 77.26
CA GLN A 384 11.96 -35.70 77.61
C GLN A 384 12.99 -36.43 78.49
N PHE A 385 14.28 -36.34 78.13
CA PHE A 385 15.34 -36.92 78.96
C PHE A 385 15.37 -36.27 80.35
N SER A 386 15.30 -34.96 80.45
CA SER A 386 15.29 -34.26 81.74
C SER A 386 14.10 -34.65 82.63
N GLU A 387 12.89 -34.75 81.97
CA GLU A 387 11.66 -35.22 82.66
C GLU A 387 11.74 -36.66 83.09
N ALA A 388 12.31 -37.56 82.29
CA ALA A 388 12.51 -38.95 82.60
C ALA A 388 13.49 -39.12 83.80
N VAL A 389 14.63 -38.40 83.74
CA VAL A 389 15.61 -38.39 84.83
C VAL A 389 15.00 -37.88 86.16
N LEU A 390 14.34 -36.72 86.08
CA LEU A 390 13.70 -36.13 87.27
C LEU A 390 12.58 -36.99 87.85
N SER A 391 11.83 -37.74 87.04
CA SER A 391 10.75 -38.65 87.45
C SER A 391 11.29 -39.96 88.05
N GLY A 392 12.44 -40.45 87.53
CA GLY A 392 13.10 -41.70 88.01
C GLY A 392 13.84 -41.55 89.29
N VAL A 393 14.19 -40.34 89.72
CA VAL A 393 14.90 -40.08 90.98
C VAL A 393 13.94 -40.20 92.15
N ARG A 394 14.25 -41.15 93.04
CA ARG A 394 13.43 -41.39 94.26
C ARG A 394 13.55 -40.25 95.29
N ALA A 395 14.60 -39.45 95.29
CA ALA A 395 14.72 -38.26 96.10
C ALA A 395 13.82 -37.10 95.57
N GLY A 396 13.25 -36.32 96.50
CA GLY A 396 12.51 -35.10 96.12
C GLY A 396 13.47 -34.05 95.64
N VAL A 397 13.33 -33.64 94.32
CA VAL A 397 14.13 -32.55 93.70
C VAL A 397 13.25 -31.35 93.53
N ILE A 398 13.68 -30.21 94.07
CA ILE A 398 12.99 -28.91 93.95
C ILE A 398 14.02 -27.89 93.44
N GLY A 399 13.75 -27.29 92.27
CA GLY A 399 14.53 -26.16 91.67
C GLY A 399 13.90 -24.83 92.09
N LEU A 400 14.70 -23.89 92.49
CA LEU A 400 14.28 -22.55 92.88
C LEU A 400 14.97 -21.52 91.98
N ASN A 401 14.26 -20.45 91.62
CA ASN A 401 14.89 -19.30 90.96
C ASN A 401 15.56 -18.39 91.99
N GLN A 402 16.28 -17.35 91.54
CA GLN A 402 16.98 -16.40 92.42
C GLN A 402 16.06 -15.72 93.49
N ALA A 403 14.78 -15.59 93.17
CA ALA A 403 13.77 -15.00 94.06
C ALA A 403 13.13 -16.01 95.01
N GLY A 404 13.66 -17.26 95.07
CA GLY A 404 13.15 -18.31 95.97
C GLY A 404 11.86 -18.99 95.55
N LYS A 405 11.37 -18.70 94.28
CA LYS A 405 10.18 -19.29 93.77
C LYS A 405 10.49 -20.64 93.08
N ILE A 406 9.67 -21.66 93.35
CA ILE A 406 9.82 -23.01 92.80
C ILE A 406 9.59 -22.92 91.26
N THR A 407 10.60 -23.40 90.53
CA THR A 407 10.57 -23.45 89.02
C THR A 407 10.38 -24.89 88.54
N ILE A 408 10.93 -25.87 89.25
CA ILE A 408 10.81 -27.29 88.88
C ILE A 408 10.57 -28.08 90.18
N MET A 409 9.69 -29.10 90.13
CA MET A 409 9.43 -30.03 91.21
C MET A 409 9.17 -31.42 90.64
N ASN A 410 9.97 -32.44 91.02
CA ASN A 410 9.75 -33.78 90.50
C ASN A 410 8.63 -34.50 91.31
N GLN A 411 8.15 -35.63 90.73
CA GLN A 411 7.03 -36.41 91.25
C GLN A 411 7.28 -36.90 92.65
N SER A 412 8.54 -37.25 93.01
CA SER A 412 8.93 -37.67 94.35
C SER A 412 8.87 -36.54 95.38
N ALA A 413 9.22 -35.31 95.00
CA ALA A 413 9.07 -34.15 95.86
C ALA A 413 7.59 -33.81 96.09
N LYS A 414 6.75 -33.92 95.07
CA LYS A 414 5.28 -33.73 95.13
C LYS A 414 4.69 -34.74 96.14
N ARG A 415 5.04 -36.05 96.06
CA ARG A 415 4.54 -37.08 96.96
C ARG A 415 5.04 -36.87 98.36
N LEU A 416 6.33 -36.49 98.60
CA LEU A 416 6.86 -36.26 99.92
C LEU A 416 6.22 -35.04 100.60
N LEU A 417 5.86 -34.01 99.88
CA LEU A 417 5.18 -32.82 100.36
C LEU A 417 3.67 -32.99 100.53
N SER A 418 3.03 -33.81 99.72
CA SER A 418 1.58 -34.12 99.84
C SER A 418 1.28 -35.28 100.83
N SER A 419 2.29 -35.96 101.38
CA SER A 419 2.15 -37.05 102.39
C SER A 419 2.19 -36.55 103.83
N LYS A 420 2.02 -35.24 104.04
CA LYS A 420 1.83 -34.66 105.38
C LYS A 420 0.52 -33.91 105.46
N ASP A 421 -0.56 -34.69 105.41
CA ASP A 421 -1.82 -34.41 106.08
C ASP A 421 -2.44 -35.75 106.50
#